data_1d772e5d74294aa209af55bed67a4e2b
#
_entry.id   1d772e5d74294aa209af55bed67a4e2b
#
_cell.length_a   1.000
_cell.length_b   1.000
_cell.length_c   1.000
_cell.angle_alpha   90.00
_cell.angle_beta   90.00
_cell.angle_gamma   90.00
#
_symmetry.space_group_name_H-M   'P 1'
#
loop_
_entity.id
_entity.type
_entity.pdbx_description
1 polymer ?
#
loop_
_entity_poly.entity_id
_entity_poly.type
_entity_poly.pdbx_seq_one_letter_code
_entity_poly.pdbx_strand_id
1 'polypeptide(L)'
;MSRRRWYQFGAIAVSVLVLVLALRTCGVGRHLSDLEPGEEIDAALTLQTVTLEQPDENGNLLWRLKAKSVTYSPDSQRAELAGLEGDFFQAGKIIYTVTADRGEVQQNGETLYLRGNLVATGTENELTLEGEKLKWQPKQDLLVVGNFGDDDAFDGDARSEDTQGSDGEAGAAQNPSAGASEPAQGRSAQALLAEGKTADKLRSEEQEKAPVTGFSPQIEAIAQVISVSNQKNQVDLTGGVVAKSKAAPWLTFESDAIAWFTERKVIEANQPLKVEQYAEQDYQTVTDRVVGETGQVQLAQNIVTLNQFVQLDALTQPLKVVSEQAVWDVAAQSVTLDKPVNIEQPERSITATANQARLDLAQEVIYLTGNVRANGREKDSRLAADQITWQTSTQQVEAEGNVSYQQAVDPEISMAGSKAVGNLEQGTVVVTGGESGEVVTEIVPDDF
;
A
#
# COMPACT_ATOMS: atom_id res chain seq x y z
N MET A 1 -53.86 -33.62 35.57
CA MET A 1 -52.52 -33.48 34.96
C MET A 1 -51.69 -32.57 35.87
N SER A 2 -50.59 -32.86 36.49
CA SER A 2 -50.00 -34.10 36.96
C SER A 2 -49.18 -33.72 38.21
N ARG A 3 -49.57 -34.22 39.34
CA ARG A 3 -48.89 -34.02 40.65
C ARG A 3 -47.48 -34.65 40.72
N ARG A 4 -46.97 -35.21 39.62
CA ARG A 4 -45.75 -36.03 39.59
C ARG A 4 -44.42 -35.27 39.40
N ARG A 5 -44.45 -34.00 39.04
CA ARG A 5 -43.24 -33.20 38.83
C ARG A 5 -42.72 -32.50 40.09
N TRP A 6 -43.51 -32.35 41.12
CA TRP A 6 -43.09 -31.67 42.35
C TRP A 6 -42.24 -32.54 43.29
N TYR A 7 -42.32 -33.88 43.16
CA TYR A 7 -41.54 -34.78 44.03
C TYR A 7 -40.09 -34.92 43.56
N GLN A 8 -39.77 -34.65 42.31
CA GLN A 8 -38.40 -34.76 41.81
C GLN A 8 -37.55 -33.58 42.26
N PHE A 9 -38.10 -32.37 42.37
CA PHE A 9 -37.35 -31.21 42.88
C PHE A 9 -37.16 -31.26 44.40
N GLY A 10 -38.06 -31.85 45.14
CA GLY A 10 -37.96 -32.06 46.59
C GLY A 10 -36.87 -33.04 46.97
N ALA A 11 -36.65 -34.10 46.20
CA ALA A 11 -35.62 -35.11 46.44
C ALA A 11 -34.18 -34.58 46.20
N ILE A 12 -34.00 -33.73 45.19
CA ILE A 12 -32.70 -33.11 44.90
C ILE A 12 -32.33 -32.09 45.99
N ALA A 13 -33.28 -31.25 46.44
CA ALA A 13 -33.06 -30.27 47.50
C ALA A 13 -32.67 -30.93 48.83
N VAL A 14 -33.31 -32.05 49.18
CA VAL A 14 -33.01 -32.81 50.41
C VAL A 14 -31.63 -33.49 50.32
N SER A 15 -31.25 -34.02 49.13
CA SER A 15 -29.93 -34.65 48.94
C SER A 15 -28.79 -33.64 49.06
N VAL A 16 -28.97 -32.42 48.53
CA VAL A 16 -27.98 -31.34 48.65
C VAL A 16 -27.88 -30.83 50.08
N LEU A 17 -28.99 -30.74 50.81
CA LEU A 17 -29.01 -30.34 52.23
C LEU A 17 -28.31 -31.38 53.13
N VAL A 18 -28.49 -32.67 52.86
CA VAL A 18 -27.84 -33.75 53.59
C VAL A 18 -26.33 -33.79 53.31
N LEU A 19 -25.92 -33.52 52.08
CA LEU A 19 -24.47 -33.44 51.70
C LEU A 19 -23.80 -32.26 52.39
N VAL A 20 -24.44 -31.09 52.45
CA VAL A 20 -23.90 -29.92 53.16
C VAL A 20 -23.87 -30.12 54.70
N LEU A 21 -24.83 -30.84 55.29
CA LEU A 21 -24.80 -31.20 56.71
C LEU A 21 -23.77 -32.27 57.04
N ALA A 22 -23.54 -33.24 56.15
CA ALA A 22 -22.51 -34.27 56.34
C ALA A 22 -21.07 -33.69 56.28
N LEU A 23 -20.86 -32.63 55.48
CA LEU A 23 -19.59 -31.90 55.41
C LEU A 23 -19.32 -31.04 56.67
N ARG A 24 -20.34 -30.70 57.46
CA ARG A 24 -20.18 -29.92 58.70
C ARG A 24 -19.94 -30.75 59.96
N THR A 25 -20.15 -32.08 59.92
CA THR A 25 -20.04 -32.93 61.12
C THR A 25 -18.77 -33.78 61.20
N CYS A 26 -17.88 -33.77 60.21
CA CYS A 26 -16.56 -34.31 60.35
C CYS A 26 -15.60 -33.25 60.95
N GLY A 27 -15.73 -33.07 62.23
CA GLY A 27 -14.77 -32.34 63.03
C GLY A 27 -13.46 -33.14 63.13
N VAL A 28 -12.45 -32.74 62.39
CA VAL A 28 -11.06 -33.02 62.67
C VAL A 28 -10.43 -31.68 63.07
N GLY A 29 -10.53 -31.40 64.37
CA GLY A 29 -9.70 -30.39 65.00
C GLY A 29 -8.25 -30.89 65.01
N ARG A 30 -7.43 -30.30 64.18
CA ARG A 30 -5.97 -30.29 64.34
C ARG A 30 -5.45 -28.91 63.96
N HIS A 31 -4.92 -28.23 64.98
CA HIS A 31 -3.90 -27.20 64.94
C HIS A 31 -3.57 -26.63 63.55
N LEU A 32 -4.16 -25.50 63.24
CA LEU A 32 -3.71 -24.56 62.25
C LEU A 32 -3.45 -23.21 62.96
N SER A 33 -2.42 -23.21 63.78
CA SER A 33 -1.83 -21.99 64.30
C SER A 33 -0.33 -22.15 64.07
N ASP A 34 0.07 -21.80 62.87
CA ASP A 34 1.38 -21.35 62.42
C ASP A 34 1.45 -21.42 60.87
N LEU A 35 0.56 -20.64 60.21
CA LEU A 35 0.80 -20.23 58.86
C LEU A 35 0.89 -18.73 58.91
N GLU A 36 2.08 -18.21 58.72
CA GLU A 36 2.31 -16.78 58.45
C GLU A 36 1.40 -16.31 57.32
N PRO A 37 0.80 -15.13 57.41
CA PRO A 37 0.03 -14.58 56.34
C PRO A 37 1.01 -14.06 55.28
N GLY A 38 1.06 -14.72 54.13
CA GLY A 38 1.69 -14.10 52.95
C GLY A 38 2.81 -14.87 52.27
N GLU A 39 2.51 -15.99 51.69
CA GLU A 39 3.01 -16.26 50.34
C GLU A 39 1.76 -16.44 49.47
N GLU A 40 1.42 -15.38 48.73
CA GLU A 40 0.59 -15.55 47.54
C GLU A 40 1.33 -16.55 46.67
N ILE A 41 0.77 -17.77 46.54
CA ILE A 41 1.33 -18.77 45.62
C ILE A 41 1.04 -18.21 44.23
N ASP A 42 2.02 -17.54 43.67
CA ASP A 42 2.03 -17.04 42.31
C ASP A 42 2.23 -18.22 41.34
N ALA A 43 1.30 -19.17 41.38
CA ALA A 43 1.34 -20.39 40.58
C ALA A 43 0.63 -20.16 39.26
N ALA A 44 1.37 -19.81 38.23
CA ALA A 44 0.89 -19.82 36.86
C ALA A 44 0.40 -21.22 36.47
N LEU A 45 -0.84 -21.37 36.03
CA LEU A 45 -1.38 -22.63 35.53
C LEU A 45 -0.94 -22.83 34.08
N THR A 46 -0.10 -23.85 33.82
CA THR A 46 0.30 -24.22 32.46
C THR A 46 -0.40 -25.51 32.02
N LEU A 47 -1.08 -25.46 30.89
CA LEU A 47 -1.75 -26.57 30.23
C LEU A 47 -1.01 -26.94 28.94
N GLN A 48 -1.00 -28.25 28.56
CA GLN A 48 -0.36 -28.75 27.35
C GLN A 48 -1.41 -29.23 26.35
N THR A 49 -1.19 -28.94 25.06
CA THR A 49 -2.04 -29.37 23.93
C THR A 49 -3.49 -28.95 24.14
N VAL A 50 -3.73 -27.63 24.13
CA VAL A 50 -5.03 -27.04 24.45
C VAL A 50 -5.66 -26.49 23.17
N THR A 51 -6.98 -26.66 23.05
CA THR A 51 -7.81 -25.93 22.07
C THR A 51 -8.62 -24.90 22.83
N LEU A 52 -8.47 -23.64 22.45
CA LEU A 52 -9.25 -22.51 22.94
C LEU A 52 -10.25 -22.07 21.87
N GLU A 53 -11.46 -21.74 22.27
CA GLU A 53 -12.54 -21.25 21.41
C GLU A 53 -13.18 -20.03 22.05
N GLN A 54 -13.44 -19.01 21.25
CA GLN A 54 -14.15 -17.82 21.65
C GLN A 54 -15.44 -17.69 20.85
N PRO A 55 -16.62 -17.90 21.43
CA PRO A 55 -17.88 -17.58 20.80
C PRO A 55 -18.28 -16.11 21.02
N ASP A 56 -19.13 -15.60 20.13
CA ASP A 56 -19.88 -14.35 20.32
C ASP A 56 -21.08 -14.56 21.28
N GLU A 57 -21.85 -13.49 21.53
CA GLU A 57 -23.03 -13.51 22.39
C GLU A 57 -24.14 -14.44 21.85
N ASN A 58 -24.12 -14.80 20.58
CA ASN A 58 -25.08 -15.69 19.92
C ASN A 58 -24.57 -17.14 19.84
N GLY A 59 -23.36 -17.40 20.31
CA GLY A 59 -22.70 -18.71 20.27
C GLY A 59 -21.95 -19.03 18.97
N ASN A 60 -21.80 -18.08 18.04
CA ASN A 60 -20.99 -18.28 16.86
C ASN A 60 -19.51 -18.12 17.21
N LEU A 61 -18.67 -18.97 16.67
CA LEU A 61 -17.23 -18.85 16.89
C LEU A 61 -16.67 -17.57 16.23
N LEU A 62 -15.86 -16.85 17.01
CA LEU A 62 -15.05 -15.72 16.53
C LEU A 62 -13.65 -16.20 16.16
N TRP A 63 -13.07 -17.10 16.95
CA TRP A 63 -11.80 -17.76 16.66
C TRP A 63 -11.68 -19.09 17.41
N ARG A 64 -10.84 -19.98 16.88
CA ARG A 64 -10.41 -21.24 17.47
C ARG A 64 -8.92 -21.35 17.34
N LEU A 65 -8.19 -21.58 18.44
CA LEU A 65 -6.74 -21.74 18.48
C LEU A 65 -6.39 -23.06 19.12
N LYS A 66 -5.45 -23.77 18.50
CA LYS A 66 -4.74 -24.91 19.09
C LYS A 66 -3.35 -24.46 19.47
N ALA A 67 -2.96 -24.63 20.72
CA ALA A 67 -1.64 -24.28 21.23
C ALA A 67 -0.93 -25.49 21.81
N LYS A 68 0.40 -25.54 21.69
CA LYS A 68 1.24 -26.56 22.35
C LYS A 68 1.20 -26.39 23.86
N SER A 69 1.21 -25.15 24.35
CA SER A 69 1.03 -24.84 25.76
C SER A 69 0.30 -23.52 25.94
N VAL A 70 -0.42 -23.42 27.06
CA VAL A 70 -1.13 -22.21 27.51
C VAL A 70 -0.76 -21.96 28.96
N THR A 71 -0.32 -20.75 29.27
CA THR A 71 -0.02 -20.30 30.63
C THR A 71 -0.98 -19.17 31.01
N TYR A 72 -1.73 -19.35 32.08
CA TYR A 72 -2.63 -18.33 32.61
C TYR A 72 -1.90 -17.49 33.65
N SER A 73 -2.01 -16.18 33.57
CA SER A 73 -1.49 -15.28 34.59
C SER A 73 -2.27 -15.41 35.90
N PRO A 74 -1.66 -15.17 37.07
CA PRO A 74 -2.31 -15.34 38.36
C PRO A 74 -3.55 -14.46 38.55
N ASP A 75 -3.56 -13.29 37.93
CA ASP A 75 -4.70 -12.37 37.90
C ASP A 75 -5.82 -12.84 36.95
N SER A 76 -5.59 -13.96 36.20
CA SER A 76 -6.52 -14.59 35.25
C SER A 76 -7.02 -13.67 34.15
N GLN A 77 -6.31 -12.55 33.90
CA GLN A 77 -6.74 -11.57 32.89
C GLN A 77 -6.12 -11.82 31.53
N ARG A 78 -5.04 -12.64 31.47
CA ARG A 78 -4.31 -12.95 30.25
C ARG A 78 -3.97 -14.43 30.16
N ALA A 79 -4.04 -14.96 28.96
CA ALA A 79 -3.54 -16.30 28.64
C ALA A 79 -2.46 -16.17 27.57
N GLU A 80 -1.27 -16.64 27.88
CA GLU A 80 -0.14 -16.74 26.97
C GLU A 80 -0.12 -18.11 26.30
N LEU A 81 0.03 -18.13 24.97
CA LEU A 81 0.01 -19.32 24.15
C LEU A 81 1.37 -19.49 23.47
N ALA A 82 1.83 -20.75 23.33
CA ALA A 82 3.03 -21.06 22.59
C ALA A 82 2.77 -22.11 21.49
N GLY A 83 3.36 -21.90 20.31
CA GLY A 83 3.29 -22.80 19.17
C GLY A 83 1.86 -23.05 18.73
N LEU A 84 1.25 -22.07 18.10
CA LEU A 84 -0.18 -22.07 17.82
C LEU A 84 -0.51 -22.14 16.31
N GLU A 85 -1.65 -22.77 16.04
CA GLU A 85 -2.37 -22.76 14.79
C GLU A 85 -3.85 -22.49 15.07
N GLY A 86 -4.57 -21.83 14.17
CA GLY A 86 -5.99 -21.56 14.40
C GLY A 86 -6.75 -21.00 13.23
N ASP A 87 -8.03 -20.84 13.47
CA ASP A 87 -9.02 -20.37 12.52
C ASP A 87 -9.72 -19.11 13.08
N PHE A 88 -9.85 -18.09 12.24
CA PHE A 88 -10.68 -16.91 12.51
C PHE A 88 -11.98 -17.02 11.73
N PHE A 89 -13.09 -16.69 12.39
CA PHE A 89 -14.44 -16.88 11.85
C PHE A 89 -15.15 -15.55 11.68
N GLN A 90 -15.99 -15.47 10.63
CA GLN A 90 -16.98 -14.42 10.44
C GLN A 90 -18.26 -15.05 9.90
N ALA A 91 -19.39 -14.74 10.51
CA ALA A 91 -20.69 -15.30 10.15
C ALA A 91 -20.68 -16.84 10.03
N GLY A 92 -19.92 -17.54 10.89
CA GLY A 92 -19.80 -19.00 10.92
C GLY A 92 -18.89 -19.62 9.87
N LYS A 93 -18.22 -18.82 9.05
CA LYS A 93 -17.24 -19.28 8.06
C LYS A 93 -15.82 -18.97 8.52
N ILE A 94 -14.87 -19.82 8.18
CA ILE A 94 -13.45 -19.55 8.37
C ILE A 94 -13.05 -18.49 7.33
N ILE A 95 -12.54 -17.35 7.80
CA ILE A 95 -12.04 -16.27 6.95
C ILE A 95 -10.52 -16.27 6.85
N TYR A 96 -9.82 -16.68 7.93
CA TYR A 96 -8.37 -16.86 7.95
C TYR A 96 -7.98 -18.13 8.70
N THR A 97 -6.93 -18.79 8.21
CA THR A 97 -6.12 -19.73 8.98
C THR A 97 -4.83 -19.04 9.38
N VAL A 98 -4.39 -19.24 10.63
CA VAL A 98 -3.21 -18.54 11.16
C VAL A 98 -2.26 -19.50 11.84
N THR A 99 -0.96 -19.20 11.74
CA THR A 99 0.11 -19.85 12.53
C THR A 99 0.98 -18.78 13.14
N ALA A 100 1.48 -19.01 14.37
CA ALA A 100 2.43 -18.14 15.03
C ALA A 100 3.19 -18.89 16.13
N ASP A 101 4.34 -18.34 16.55
CA ASP A 101 5.13 -18.93 17.63
C ASP A 101 4.49 -18.68 19.00
N ARG A 102 3.93 -17.49 19.21
CA ARG A 102 3.32 -17.06 20.48
C ARG A 102 2.00 -16.32 20.25
N GLY A 103 1.15 -16.33 21.26
CA GLY A 103 -0.08 -15.56 21.27
C GLY A 103 -0.47 -15.11 22.67
N GLU A 104 -1.24 -14.05 22.76
CA GLU A 104 -1.89 -13.54 23.96
C GLU A 104 -3.37 -13.33 23.70
N VAL A 105 -4.19 -13.89 24.58
CA VAL A 105 -5.64 -13.67 24.60
C VAL A 105 -5.95 -12.82 25.82
N GLN A 106 -6.58 -11.67 25.62
CA GLN A 106 -7.07 -10.85 26.72
C GLN A 106 -8.39 -11.43 27.30
N GLN A 107 -8.65 -11.18 28.58
CA GLN A 107 -9.72 -11.81 29.38
C GLN A 107 -11.09 -11.86 28.71
N ASN A 108 -11.44 -10.84 27.93
CA ASN A 108 -12.75 -10.79 27.26
C ASN A 108 -12.77 -11.54 25.92
N GLY A 109 -11.61 -12.07 25.44
CA GLY A 109 -11.48 -12.72 24.13
C GLY A 109 -11.75 -11.80 22.93
N GLU A 110 -11.89 -10.49 23.17
CA GLU A 110 -12.22 -9.50 22.13
C GLU A 110 -11.02 -9.11 21.28
N THR A 111 -9.82 -9.29 21.82
CA THR A 111 -8.57 -9.01 21.11
C THR A 111 -7.60 -10.17 21.27
N LEU A 112 -7.06 -10.60 20.16
CA LEU A 112 -6.03 -11.62 20.07
C LEU A 112 -4.78 -11.00 19.49
N TYR A 113 -3.66 -11.20 20.18
CA TYR A 113 -2.33 -10.80 19.70
C TYR A 113 -1.51 -12.04 19.39
N LEU A 114 -0.87 -12.09 18.22
CA LEU A 114 0.02 -13.15 17.78
C LEU A 114 1.39 -12.58 17.45
N ARG A 115 2.46 -13.39 17.71
CA ARG A 115 3.86 -12.98 17.45
C ARG A 115 4.71 -14.15 16.96
N GLY A 116 5.70 -13.80 16.16
CA GLY A 116 6.78 -14.67 15.68
C GLY A 116 6.34 -15.61 14.57
N ASN A 117 7.08 -15.59 13.45
CA ASN A 117 6.85 -16.43 12.27
C ASN A 117 5.38 -16.51 11.87
N LEU A 118 4.74 -15.34 11.88
CA LEU A 118 3.32 -15.25 11.67
C LEU A 118 2.97 -15.42 10.18
N VAL A 119 2.02 -16.32 9.92
CA VAL A 119 1.37 -16.47 8.61
C VAL A 119 -0.13 -16.48 8.82
N ALA A 120 -0.85 -15.60 8.11
CA ALA A 120 -2.30 -15.57 8.06
C ALA A 120 -2.77 -15.73 6.60
N THR A 121 -3.52 -16.78 6.32
CA THR A 121 -4.01 -17.10 4.96
C THR A 121 -5.52 -16.95 4.93
N GLY A 122 -6.00 -16.05 4.07
CA GLY A 122 -7.41 -15.85 3.80
C GLY A 122 -8.01 -16.97 2.97
N THR A 123 -9.19 -17.44 3.35
CA THR A 123 -9.87 -18.58 2.69
C THR A 123 -10.68 -18.17 1.47
N GLU A 124 -11.21 -16.94 1.45
CA GLU A 124 -12.06 -16.44 0.35
C GLU A 124 -11.33 -15.49 -0.60
N ASN A 125 -10.36 -14.73 -0.11
CA ASN A 125 -9.64 -13.69 -0.86
C ASN A 125 -8.25 -14.10 -1.36
N GLU A 126 -7.82 -15.33 -1.05
CA GLU A 126 -6.49 -15.88 -1.41
C GLU A 126 -5.33 -14.97 -0.97
N LEU A 127 -5.58 -14.12 0.06
CA LEU A 127 -4.59 -13.20 0.62
C LEU A 127 -3.78 -13.94 1.68
N THR A 128 -2.47 -13.97 1.54
CA THR A 128 -1.55 -14.44 2.57
C THR A 128 -0.77 -13.25 3.12
N LEU A 129 -0.73 -13.11 4.43
CA LEU A 129 0.01 -12.10 5.16
C LEU A 129 1.11 -12.75 5.99
N GLU A 130 2.32 -12.26 5.87
CA GLU A 130 3.47 -12.72 6.65
C GLU A 130 4.08 -11.55 7.41
N GLY A 131 4.41 -11.75 8.68
CA GLY A 131 4.95 -10.70 9.55
C GLY A 131 5.33 -11.20 10.93
N GLU A 132 5.69 -10.26 11.82
CA GLU A 132 6.12 -10.56 13.19
C GLU A 132 5.01 -10.39 14.22
N LYS A 133 4.04 -9.51 13.98
CA LYS A 133 2.96 -9.19 14.91
C LYS A 133 1.62 -9.17 14.19
N LEU A 134 0.58 -9.72 14.83
CA LEU A 134 -0.81 -9.63 14.38
C LEU A 134 -1.71 -9.27 15.56
N LYS A 135 -2.66 -8.38 15.30
CA LYS A 135 -3.79 -8.04 16.18
C LYS A 135 -5.09 -8.39 15.46
N TRP A 136 -5.92 -9.22 16.08
CA TRP A 136 -7.26 -9.56 15.59
C TRP A 136 -8.34 -9.04 16.54
N GLN A 137 -9.26 -8.26 16.00
CA GLN A 137 -10.40 -7.69 16.72
C GLN A 137 -11.71 -8.08 16.00
N PRO A 138 -12.27 -9.26 16.30
CA PRO A 138 -13.40 -9.82 15.55
C PRO A 138 -14.65 -8.94 15.56
N LYS A 139 -14.96 -8.25 16.68
CA LYS A 139 -16.10 -7.36 16.78
C LYS A 139 -15.99 -6.12 15.88
N GLN A 140 -14.76 -5.69 15.57
CA GLN A 140 -14.47 -4.56 14.70
C GLN A 140 -14.21 -5.00 13.26
N ASP A 141 -14.19 -6.33 13.01
CA ASP A 141 -13.77 -6.92 11.74
C ASP A 141 -12.40 -6.37 11.28
N LEU A 142 -11.46 -6.31 12.21
CA LEU A 142 -10.15 -5.70 11.96
C LEU A 142 -9.01 -6.69 12.27
N LEU A 143 -8.28 -7.07 11.22
CA LEU A 143 -7.03 -7.81 11.30
C LEU A 143 -5.91 -6.85 10.92
N VAL A 144 -4.93 -6.68 11.79
CA VAL A 144 -3.76 -5.82 11.58
C VAL A 144 -2.51 -6.68 11.69
N VAL A 145 -1.67 -6.65 10.67
CA VAL A 145 -0.34 -7.29 10.68
C VAL A 145 0.71 -6.20 10.51
N GLY A 146 1.75 -6.24 11.32
CA GLY A 146 2.86 -5.30 11.20
C GLY A 146 3.32 -4.69 12.50
N ASN A 147 4.06 -3.59 12.36
CA ASN A 147 4.63 -2.88 13.48
C ASN A 147 3.68 -1.81 14.01
N PHE A 148 2.69 -2.23 14.79
CA PHE A 148 1.84 -1.33 15.58
C PHE A 148 2.41 -1.16 16.99
N GLY A 149 2.13 0.00 17.65
CA GLY A 149 2.66 0.33 18.98
C GLY A 149 2.32 -0.72 20.04
N ASP A 150 3.23 -0.93 20.96
CA ASP A 150 3.10 -1.94 22.03
C ASP A 150 2.23 -1.46 23.20
N ASP A 151 1.57 -0.30 23.11
CA ASP A 151 0.88 0.35 24.23
C ASP A 151 -0.25 -0.50 24.86
N ASP A 152 -0.68 -1.59 24.21
CA ASP A 152 -1.78 -2.44 24.69
C ASP A 152 -1.45 -3.93 24.89
N ALA A 153 -0.25 -4.41 24.50
CA ALA A 153 0.06 -5.83 24.60
C ALA A 153 1.55 -6.10 24.83
N PHE A 154 1.86 -7.07 25.69
CA PHE A 154 3.21 -7.59 25.95
C PHE A 154 4.16 -6.77 26.85
N ASP A 155 3.67 -6.27 27.99
CA ASP A 155 4.53 -5.69 29.03
C ASP A 155 5.29 -6.74 29.87
N GLY A 156 5.32 -8.01 29.41
CA GLY A 156 5.86 -9.16 30.14
C GLY A 156 7.34 -9.50 29.92
N ASP A 157 7.98 -9.07 28.83
CA ASP A 157 9.33 -9.53 28.45
C ASP A 157 10.50 -8.63 28.93
N ALA A 158 10.24 -7.59 29.75
CA ALA A 158 11.28 -6.67 30.25
C ALA A 158 11.77 -6.96 31.67
N ARG A 159 11.72 -8.22 32.14
CA ARG A 159 12.32 -8.62 33.44
C ARG A 159 12.94 -10.01 33.40
N SER A 160 14.10 -10.12 32.81
CA SER A 160 15.16 -11.04 33.32
C SER A 160 16.52 -10.65 32.74
N GLU A 161 17.44 -10.44 33.72
CA GLU A 161 18.90 -10.33 33.57
C GLU A 161 19.45 -8.97 33.13
N ASP A 162 19.83 -8.09 34.08
CA ASP A 162 21.09 -8.03 34.76
C ASP A 162 21.11 -6.92 35.83
N THR A 163 21.07 -7.32 37.10
CA THR A 163 21.48 -6.48 38.20
C THR A 163 22.92 -6.82 38.55
N GLN A 164 23.88 -6.03 38.11
CA GLN A 164 25.13 -5.85 38.87
C GLN A 164 25.61 -4.40 38.75
N GLY A 165 25.62 -3.80 39.89
CA GLY A 165 25.89 -2.50 40.36
C GLY A 165 27.08 -1.73 39.84
N SER A 166 26.95 -0.43 39.93
CA SER A 166 27.96 0.44 40.57
C SER A 166 27.36 1.80 40.90
N ASP A 167 27.63 2.20 42.12
CA ASP A 167 27.35 3.48 42.72
C ASP A 167 27.99 4.68 41.97
N GLY A 168 27.36 5.84 42.02
CA GLY A 168 28.10 7.08 41.75
C GLY A 168 27.26 8.29 41.29
N GLU A 169 26.93 9.09 42.32
CA GLU A 169 26.87 10.57 42.33
C GLU A 169 25.81 11.39 41.57
N ALA A 170 25.17 12.18 42.37
CA ALA A 170 24.22 13.22 42.09
C ALA A 170 24.82 14.38 41.28
N GLY A 171 24.08 14.94 40.36
CA GLY A 171 24.33 16.21 39.67
C GLY A 171 23.04 16.88 39.20
N ALA A 172 22.80 18.04 39.73
CA ALA A 172 21.57 18.84 39.70
C ALA A 172 21.09 19.29 38.31
N ALA A 173 19.78 19.35 38.22
CA ALA A 173 18.90 20.31 37.53
C ALA A 173 19.47 21.20 36.40
N GLN A 174 18.84 21.10 35.24
CA GLN A 174 18.33 22.30 34.52
C GLN A 174 17.31 21.88 33.45
N ASN A 175 16.10 22.43 33.59
CA ASN A 175 15.04 22.38 32.60
C ASN A 175 15.34 23.43 31.51
N PRO A 176 15.11 23.15 30.23
CA PRO A 176 14.55 24.17 29.38
C PRO A 176 13.39 23.66 28.50
N SER A 177 12.27 24.34 28.69
CA SER A 177 11.30 24.82 27.72
C SER A 177 10.89 23.93 26.55
N ALA A 178 9.58 23.69 26.54
CA ALA A 178 8.74 23.29 25.43
C ALA A 178 9.23 23.76 24.04
N GLY A 179 9.63 22.78 23.21
CA GLY A 179 9.74 22.91 21.78
C GLY A 179 8.57 22.16 21.15
N ALA A 180 7.71 22.90 20.46
CA ALA A 180 6.62 22.35 19.68
C ALA A 180 7.14 21.31 18.68
N SER A 181 6.59 20.11 18.72
CA SER A 181 6.78 19.10 17.70
C SER A 181 6.12 19.58 16.40
N GLU A 182 6.92 19.92 15.41
CA GLU A 182 6.46 20.10 14.03
C GLU A 182 5.85 18.78 13.54
N PRO A 183 4.71 18.84 12.80
CA PRO A 183 4.17 17.65 12.13
C PRO A 183 5.20 17.20 11.08
N ALA A 184 5.46 15.89 11.03
CA ALA A 184 6.27 15.27 10.01
C ALA A 184 5.70 15.64 8.62
N GLN A 185 6.39 16.54 7.93
CA GLN A 185 6.06 16.90 6.55
C GLN A 185 6.35 15.68 5.68
N GLY A 186 5.29 15.10 5.11
CA GLY A 186 5.38 14.06 4.08
C GLY A 186 6.28 14.57 2.94
N ARG A 187 7.29 13.79 2.57
CA ARG A 187 8.16 14.13 1.45
C ARG A 187 7.34 14.02 0.16
N SER A 188 7.32 15.07 -0.65
CA SER A 188 6.61 15.07 -1.93
C SER A 188 7.24 14.06 -2.90
N ALA A 189 6.43 13.53 -3.85
CA ALA A 189 6.91 12.66 -4.92
C ALA A 189 8.12 13.23 -5.67
N GLN A 190 8.18 14.56 -5.80
CA GLN A 190 9.33 15.27 -6.39
C GLN A 190 10.61 15.14 -5.55
N ALA A 191 10.51 15.11 -4.22
CA ALA A 191 11.67 14.90 -3.35
C ALA A 191 12.22 13.47 -3.48
N LEU A 192 11.36 12.47 -3.63
CA LEU A 192 11.73 11.07 -3.85
C LEU A 192 12.41 10.87 -5.22
N LEU A 193 11.94 11.57 -6.25
CA LEU A 193 12.55 11.54 -7.59
C LEU A 193 13.89 12.28 -7.65
N ALA A 194 14.05 13.38 -6.91
CA ALA A 194 15.29 14.16 -6.87
C ALA A 194 16.43 13.41 -6.17
N GLU A 195 16.13 12.49 -5.26
CA GLU A 195 17.13 11.70 -4.53
C GLU A 195 17.65 10.47 -5.30
N GLY A 196 17.02 10.10 -6.44
CA GLY A 196 17.44 8.94 -7.27
C GLY A 196 17.44 7.61 -6.49
N LYS A 197 16.65 7.53 -5.43
CA LYS A 197 16.56 6.32 -4.60
C LYS A 197 15.69 5.29 -5.31
N THR A 198 16.27 4.15 -5.62
CA THR A 198 15.53 2.98 -6.10
C THR A 198 14.78 2.34 -4.93
N ALA A 199 13.69 1.58 -5.21
CA ALA A 199 12.93 0.81 -4.22
C ALA A 199 13.83 -0.01 -3.28
N ASP A 200 14.95 -0.57 -3.80
CA ASP A 200 15.93 -1.31 -3.00
C ASP A 200 16.68 -0.41 -2.00
N LYS A 201 16.86 0.86 -2.30
CA LYS A 201 17.55 1.80 -1.41
C LYS A 201 16.63 2.36 -0.31
N LEU A 202 15.34 2.55 -0.62
CA LEU A 202 14.30 2.83 0.38
C LEU A 202 14.14 1.63 1.32
N ARG A 203 14.18 0.41 0.78
CA ARG A 203 14.15 -0.84 1.53
C ARG A 203 15.33 -1.00 2.50
N SER A 204 16.51 -0.49 2.19
CA SER A 204 17.72 -0.60 3.04
C SER A 204 17.80 0.45 4.15
N GLU A 205 17.16 1.60 4.03
CA GLU A 205 17.19 2.66 5.03
C GLU A 205 16.03 2.56 6.07
N GLU A 206 14.93 1.88 5.73
CA GLU A 206 13.78 1.62 6.63
C GLU A 206 13.79 0.22 7.26
N GLN A 207 14.82 -0.58 7.03
CA GLN A 207 14.95 -1.96 7.52
C GLN A 207 15.10 -2.11 9.05
N GLU A 208 15.00 -1.04 9.85
CA GLU A 208 14.98 -1.16 11.32
C GLU A 208 13.67 -1.69 11.91
N LYS A 209 12.62 -1.84 11.09
CA LYS A 209 11.33 -2.41 11.52
C LYS A 209 10.93 -3.49 10.51
N ALA A 210 10.80 -4.72 10.99
CA ALA A 210 10.46 -5.87 10.15
C ALA A 210 9.21 -5.59 9.31
N PRO A 211 9.30 -5.58 7.96
CA PRO A 211 8.18 -5.28 7.09
C PRO A 211 7.18 -6.43 7.07
N VAL A 212 5.94 -6.11 6.78
CA VAL A 212 4.88 -7.08 6.50
C VAL A 212 4.83 -7.33 5.01
N THR A 213 4.72 -8.58 4.62
CA THR A 213 4.51 -8.97 3.23
C THR A 213 3.08 -9.48 3.05
N GLY A 214 2.40 -8.97 2.03
CA GLY A 214 1.09 -9.44 1.60
C GLY A 214 1.16 -10.05 0.20
N PHE A 215 0.60 -11.25 0.03
CA PHE A 215 0.57 -11.96 -1.23
C PHE A 215 -0.86 -12.19 -1.68
N SER A 216 -1.13 -11.94 -2.96
CA SER A 216 -2.31 -12.40 -3.67
C SER A 216 -1.90 -13.11 -4.96
N PRO A 217 -2.81 -13.72 -5.73
CA PRO A 217 -2.47 -14.31 -7.03
C PRO A 217 -1.90 -13.30 -8.03
N GLN A 218 -2.26 -12.02 -7.92
CA GLN A 218 -1.87 -10.99 -8.88
C GLN A 218 -0.75 -10.09 -8.39
N ILE A 219 -0.63 -9.87 -7.07
CA ILE A 219 0.21 -8.82 -6.49
C ILE A 219 0.95 -9.38 -5.27
N GLU A 220 2.19 -8.98 -5.14
CA GLU A 220 2.98 -9.05 -3.91
C GLU A 220 3.19 -7.62 -3.40
N ALA A 221 2.95 -7.38 -2.12
CA ALA A 221 3.11 -6.06 -1.52
C ALA A 221 3.90 -6.13 -0.21
N ILE A 222 4.69 -5.11 0.05
CA ILE A 222 5.45 -4.91 1.29
C ILE A 222 5.02 -3.58 1.89
N ALA A 223 4.79 -3.55 3.21
CA ALA A 223 4.41 -2.35 3.97
C ALA A 223 4.89 -2.47 5.42
N GLN A 224 4.83 -1.41 6.20
CA GLN A 224 5.05 -1.52 7.65
C GLN A 224 3.83 -2.08 8.37
N VAL A 225 2.63 -1.73 7.92
CA VAL A 225 1.38 -2.21 8.49
C VAL A 225 0.41 -2.56 7.36
N ILE A 226 -0.23 -3.72 7.47
CA ILE A 226 -1.34 -4.14 6.62
C ILE A 226 -2.56 -4.37 7.51
N SER A 227 -3.66 -3.67 7.22
CA SER A 227 -4.94 -3.80 7.92
C SER A 227 -5.99 -4.35 6.98
N VAL A 228 -6.76 -5.34 7.43
CA VAL A 228 -7.80 -5.98 6.61
C VAL A 228 -9.15 -5.87 7.30
N SER A 229 -10.15 -5.42 6.57
CA SER A 229 -11.57 -5.48 6.93
C SER A 229 -12.32 -6.31 5.88
N ASN A 230 -12.82 -7.47 6.30
CA ASN A 230 -13.51 -8.38 5.38
C ASN A 230 -14.91 -7.87 5.04
N GLN A 231 -15.63 -7.24 5.98
CA GLN A 231 -16.94 -6.64 5.72
C GLN A 231 -16.89 -5.51 4.70
N LYS A 232 -15.78 -4.77 4.67
CA LYS A 232 -15.56 -3.69 3.72
C LYS A 232 -14.88 -4.18 2.42
N ASN A 233 -14.44 -5.44 2.39
CA ASN A 233 -13.59 -5.97 1.31
C ASN A 233 -12.40 -5.05 1.02
N GLN A 234 -11.73 -4.56 2.09
CA GLN A 234 -10.69 -3.54 2.03
C GLN A 234 -9.43 -4.01 2.74
N VAL A 235 -8.30 -3.78 2.08
CA VAL A 235 -6.95 -3.96 2.62
C VAL A 235 -6.25 -2.61 2.56
N ASP A 236 -5.87 -2.07 3.71
CA ASP A 236 -5.10 -0.84 3.82
C ASP A 236 -3.65 -1.19 4.12
N LEU A 237 -2.75 -0.68 3.29
CA LEU A 237 -1.30 -0.80 3.44
C LEU A 237 -0.73 0.57 3.76
N THR A 238 0.12 0.67 4.76
CA THR A 238 0.71 1.94 5.20
C THR A 238 2.18 1.80 5.59
N GLY A 239 2.93 2.90 5.46
CA GLY A 239 4.33 3.00 5.86
C GLY A 239 5.29 2.51 4.77
N GLY A 240 5.43 3.25 3.67
CA GLY A 240 6.37 2.93 2.60
C GLY A 240 5.95 1.69 1.81
N VAL A 241 4.78 1.75 1.19
CA VAL A 241 4.20 0.62 0.44
C VAL A 241 4.91 0.44 -0.89
N VAL A 242 5.36 -0.78 -1.15
CA VAL A 242 5.85 -1.23 -2.46
C VAL A 242 5.07 -2.46 -2.88
N ALA A 243 4.33 -2.36 -3.99
CA ALA A 243 3.60 -3.49 -4.55
C ALA A 243 4.14 -3.84 -5.94
N LYS A 244 4.18 -5.14 -6.28
CA LYS A 244 4.68 -5.68 -7.56
C LYS A 244 3.63 -6.58 -8.20
N SER A 245 3.45 -6.49 -9.52
CA SER A 245 2.63 -7.45 -10.26
C SER A 245 3.32 -8.81 -10.33
N LYS A 246 2.56 -9.91 -10.29
CA LYS A 246 3.09 -11.29 -10.43
C LYS A 246 2.99 -11.83 -11.85
N ALA A 247 2.42 -11.05 -12.76
CA ALA A 247 2.29 -11.37 -14.17
C ALA A 247 2.50 -10.11 -15.01
N ALA A 248 2.84 -10.28 -16.28
CA ALA A 248 2.92 -9.16 -17.22
C ALA A 248 1.57 -8.45 -17.36
N PRO A 249 1.56 -7.11 -17.48
CA PRO A 249 2.74 -6.23 -17.50
C PRO A 249 3.45 -6.16 -16.13
N TRP A 250 4.79 -6.09 -16.16
CA TRP A 250 5.63 -6.05 -14.96
C TRP A 250 5.62 -4.64 -14.39
N LEU A 251 4.82 -4.41 -13.35
CA LEU A 251 4.60 -3.10 -12.74
C LEU A 251 5.02 -3.10 -11.28
N THR A 252 5.55 -1.97 -10.83
CA THR A 252 5.65 -1.62 -9.41
C THR A 252 4.79 -0.42 -9.11
N PHE A 253 4.27 -0.39 -7.88
CA PHE A 253 3.50 0.72 -7.32
C PHE A 253 4.15 1.12 -6.01
N GLU A 254 4.50 2.38 -5.84
CA GLU A 254 5.10 2.90 -4.62
C GLU A 254 4.30 4.09 -4.11
N SER A 255 3.95 4.07 -2.81
CA SER A 255 3.23 5.14 -2.13
C SER A 255 3.42 5.00 -0.61
N ASP A 256 3.16 6.04 0.16
CA ASP A 256 3.16 5.95 1.62
C ASP A 256 1.94 5.19 2.16
N ALA A 257 0.81 5.25 1.43
CA ALA A 257 -0.40 4.52 1.78
C ALA A 257 -1.21 4.13 0.55
N ILE A 258 -1.75 2.92 0.57
CA ILE A 258 -2.59 2.35 -0.48
C ILE A 258 -3.81 1.68 0.15
N ALA A 259 -5.00 1.92 -0.40
CA ALA A 259 -6.21 1.18 -0.08
C ALA A 259 -6.58 0.25 -1.26
N TRP A 260 -6.62 -1.04 -1.00
CA TRP A 260 -7.02 -2.04 -2.00
C TRP A 260 -8.42 -2.57 -1.69
N PHE A 261 -9.36 -2.35 -2.61
CA PHE A 261 -10.73 -2.83 -2.55
C PHE A 261 -10.85 -4.14 -3.34
N THR A 262 -10.80 -5.25 -2.65
CA THR A 262 -10.63 -6.58 -3.24
C THR A 262 -11.79 -7.00 -4.14
N GLU A 263 -13.04 -6.73 -3.74
CA GLU A 263 -14.24 -7.03 -4.53
C GLU A 263 -14.32 -6.18 -5.80
N ARG A 264 -14.07 -4.88 -5.70
CA ARG A 264 -14.06 -3.94 -6.84
C ARG A 264 -12.83 -4.11 -7.72
N LYS A 265 -11.79 -4.79 -7.22
CA LYS A 265 -10.47 -4.93 -7.85
C LYS A 265 -9.84 -3.56 -8.17
N VAL A 266 -9.92 -2.64 -7.22
CA VAL A 266 -9.42 -1.28 -7.35
C VAL A 266 -8.41 -1.00 -6.25
N ILE A 267 -7.28 -0.42 -6.63
CA ILE A 267 -6.29 0.16 -5.71
C ILE A 267 -6.45 1.68 -5.78
N GLU A 268 -6.51 2.34 -4.64
CA GLU A 268 -6.54 3.79 -4.51
C GLU A 268 -5.35 4.28 -3.69
N ALA A 269 -4.68 5.31 -4.17
CA ALA A 269 -3.64 6.03 -3.46
C ALA A 269 -4.05 7.51 -3.35
N ASN A 270 -4.29 7.96 -2.11
CA ASN A 270 -4.58 9.36 -1.78
C ASN A 270 -3.32 10.12 -1.33
N GLN A 271 -2.16 9.51 -1.54
CA GLN A 271 -0.82 10.03 -1.33
C GLN A 271 -0.05 9.91 -2.65
N PRO A 272 1.08 10.60 -2.80
CA PRO A 272 1.89 10.50 -4.01
C PRO A 272 2.14 9.04 -4.42
N LEU A 273 1.81 8.74 -5.68
CA LEU A 273 1.93 7.41 -6.26
C LEU A 273 2.94 7.44 -7.41
N LYS A 274 3.91 6.53 -7.36
CA LYS A 274 4.83 6.23 -8.46
C LYS A 274 4.48 4.86 -9.03
N VAL A 275 4.36 4.76 -10.34
CA VAL A 275 4.19 3.50 -11.07
C VAL A 275 5.33 3.37 -12.04
N GLU A 276 6.01 2.23 -12.05
CA GLU A 276 7.07 1.91 -13.00
C GLU A 276 6.71 0.64 -13.75
N GLN A 277 6.93 0.67 -15.06
CA GLN A 277 6.87 -0.52 -15.92
C GLN A 277 8.28 -1.02 -16.18
N TYR A 278 8.43 -2.33 -16.16
CA TYR A 278 9.69 -3.02 -16.40
C TYR A 278 9.62 -3.86 -17.66
N ALA A 279 10.78 -4.00 -18.32
CA ALA A 279 10.89 -4.81 -19.53
C ALA A 279 10.64 -6.30 -19.26
N GLU A 280 11.10 -6.80 -18.11
CA GLU A 280 11.09 -8.20 -17.76
C GLU A 280 10.73 -8.42 -16.27
N GLN A 281 10.43 -9.67 -15.91
CA GLN A 281 10.04 -10.10 -14.56
C GLN A 281 11.13 -9.89 -13.49
N ASP A 282 12.36 -9.72 -13.89
CA ASP A 282 13.49 -9.50 -12.97
C ASP A 282 13.48 -8.12 -12.29
N TYR A 283 12.60 -7.21 -12.76
CA TYR A 283 12.45 -5.84 -12.25
C TYR A 283 13.77 -5.04 -12.24
N GLN A 284 14.63 -5.23 -13.26
CA GLN A 284 15.91 -4.52 -13.36
C GLN A 284 15.85 -3.31 -14.29
N THR A 285 15.15 -3.43 -15.42
CA THR A 285 15.13 -2.40 -16.46
C THR A 285 13.79 -1.71 -16.51
N VAL A 286 13.72 -0.48 -16.01
CA VAL A 286 12.54 0.38 -16.10
C VAL A 286 12.40 0.90 -17.53
N THR A 287 11.26 0.70 -18.14
CA THR A 287 10.93 1.22 -19.47
C THR A 287 10.17 2.53 -19.40
N ASP A 288 9.22 2.62 -18.47
CA ASP A 288 8.35 3.77 -18.29
C ASP A 288 8.13 4.04 -16.80
N ARG A 289 8.02 5.32 -16.47
CA ARG A 289 7.72 5.78 -15.12
C ARG A 289 6.63 6.83 -15.17
N VAL A 290 5.67 6.73 -14.26
CA VAL A 290 4.67 7.76 -14.09
C VAL A 290 4.47 8.08 -12.61
N VAL A 291 4.33 9.36 -12.29
CA VAL A 291 4.06 9.86 -10.93
C VAL A 291 2.88 10.80 -10.93
N GLY A 292 2.16 10.84 -9.81
CA GLY A 292 1.07 11.78 -9.57
C GLY A 292 0.82 11.94 -8.08
N GLU A 293 0.14 13.00 -7.66
CA GLU A 293 -0.17 13.24 -6.25
C GLU A 293 -1.23 12.27 -5.72
N THR A 294 -2.13 11.80 -6.58
CA THR A 294 -3.10 10.76 -6.26
C THR A 294 -3.29 9.83 -7.45
N GLY A 295 -3.74 8.61 -7.19
CA GLY A 295 -3.96 7.64 -8.26
C GLY A 295 -4.96 6.55 -7.93
N GLN A 296 -5.44 5.91 -8.99
CA GLN A 296 -6.31 4.75 -8.93
C GLN A 296 -5.86 3.73 -9.97
N VAL A 297 -5.84 2.46 -9.59
CA VAL A 297 -5.56 1.34 -10.49
C VAL A 297 -6.76 0.42 -10.53
N GLN A 298 -7.33 0.24 -11.71
CA GLN A 298 -8.41 -0.71 -11.97
C GLN A 298 -7.80 -2.01 -12.47
N LEU A 299 -7.57 -2.97 -11.56
CA LEU A 299 -6.85 -4.21 -11.84
C LEU A 299 -7.52 -5.08 -12.91
N ALA A 300 -8.87 -5.08 -12.96
CA ALA A 300 -9.62 -5.87 -13.93
C ALA A 300 -9.49 -5.37 -15.38
N GLN A 301 -9.29 -4.05 -15.56
CA GLN A 301 -9.15 -3.39 -16.85
C GLN A 301 -7.70 -3.08 -17.22
N ASN A 302 -6.76 -3.20 -16.29
CA ASN A 302 -5.38 -2.74 -16.43
C ASN A 302 -5.29 -1.24 -16.73
N ILE A 303 -6.14 -0.44 -16.09
CA ILE A 303 -6.17 1.03 -16.25
C ILE A 303 -5.58 1.68 -15.01
N VAL A 304 -4.60 2.54 -15.23
CA VAL A 304 -4.01 3.42 -14.21
C VAL A 304 -4.46 4.85 -14.47
N THR A 305 -5.10 5.49 -13.50
CA THR A 305 -5.46 6.90 -13.56
C THR A 305 -4.64 7.65 -12.51
N LEU A 306 -3.92 8.66 -12.92
CA LEU A 306 -3.16 9.54 -12.06
C LEU A 306 -3.69 10.97 -12.17
N ASN A 307 -3.69 11.68 -11.06
CA ASN A 307 -4.21 13.03 -10.98
C ASN A 307 -3.25 13.92 -10.23
N GLN A 308 -3.28 15.20 -10.57
CA GLN A 308 -2.49 16.30 -10.00
C GLN A 308 -0.98 16.12 -10.22
N PHE A 309 -0.40 17.06 -10.94
CA PHE A 309 1.04 17.08 -11.25
C PHE A 309 1.57 15.78 -11.85
N VAL A 310 0.82 15.21 -12.79
CA VAL A 310 1.22 13.95 -13.42
C VAL A 310 2.43 14.19 -14.31
N GLN A 311 3.49 13.40 -14.09
CA GLN A 311 4.66 13.34 -14.94
C GLN A 311 4.87 11.90 -15.42
N LEU A 312 5.00 11.73 -16.74
CA LEU A 312 5.39 10.48 -17.38
C LEU A 312 6.76 10.64 -18.01
N ASP A 313 7.65 9.71 -17.72
CA ASP A 313 8.99 9.60 -18.30
C ASP A 313 9.08 8.26 -19.06
N ALA A 314 9.12 8.32 -20.41
CA ALA A 314 9.46 7.17 -21.24
C ALA A 314 10.98 7.10 -21.35
N LEU A 315 11.58 6.04 -20.75
CA LEU A 315 13.04 5.98 -20.57
C LEU A 315 13.75 5.31 -21.74
N THR A 316 13.05 4.50 -22.51
CA THR A 316 13.60 3.85 -23.71
C THR A 316 13.80 4.81 -24.88
N GLN A 317 12.95 5.83 -24.95
CA GLN A 317 13.06 6.95 -25.89
C GLN A 317 12.84 8.23 -25.07
N PRO A 318 13.91 8.89 -24.58
CA PRO A 318 13.79 9.93 -23.57
C PRO A 318 12.74 10.99 -23.91
N LEU A 319 11.58 10.85 -23.33
CA LEU A 319 10.43 11.72 -23.50
C LEU A 319 9.83 11.99 -22.12
N LYS A 320 9.61 13.25 -21.82
CA LYS A 320 8.95 13.70 -20.61
C LYS A 320 7.61 14.34 -20.95
N VAL A 321 6.56 13.89 -20.28
CA VAL A 321 5.18 14.41 -20.45
C VAL A 321 4.66 14.87 -19.12
N VAL A 322 4.13 16.07 -19.04
CA VAL A 322 3.53 16.67 -17.83
C VAL A 322 2.11 17.11 -18.09
N SER A 323 1.20 16.75 -17.21
CA SER A 323 -0.23 17.14 -17.28
C SER A 323 -0.87 17.13 -15.89
N GLU A 324 -2.10 17.60 -15.77
CA GLU A 324 -2.90 17.51 -14.53
C GLU A 324 -3.54 16.13 -14.32
N GLN A 325 -3.68 15.35 -15.40
CA GLN A 325 -4.29 14.02 -15.36
C GLN A 325 -3.73 13.16 -16.48
N ALA A 326 -3.52 11.88 -16.20
CA ALA A 326 -3.23 10.86 -17.20
C ALA A 326 -4.06 9.60 -16.93
N VAL A 327 -4.55 9.00 -18.00
CA VAL A 327 -5.19 7.70 -18.00
C VAL A 327 -4.33 6.77 -18.85
N TRP A 328 -3.70 5.80 -18.23
CA TRP A 328 -2.86 4.82 -18.89
C TRP A 328 -3.60 3.49 -18.99
N ASP A 329 -3.95 3.10 -20.21
CA ASP A 329 -4.41 1.76 -20.53
C ASP A 329 -3.16 0.91 -20.82
N VAL A 330 -2.77 0.13 -19.82
CA VAL A 330 -1.54 -0.67 -19.88
C VAL A 330 -1.67 -1.80 -20.90
N ALA A 331 -2.85 -2.40 -21.02
CA ALA A 331 -3.12 -3.49 -21.98
C ALA A 331 -3.11 -2.99 -23.42
N ALA A 332 -3.70 -1.83 -23.67
CA ALA A 332 -3.69 -1.19 -25.01
C ALA A 332 -2.39 -0.43 -25.28
N GLN A 333 -1.47 -0.36 -24.30
CA GLN A 333 -0.24 0.43 -24.38
C GLN A 333 -0.50 1.88 -24.84
N SER A 334 -1.49 2.53 -24.25
CA SER A 334 -1.87 3.90 -24.62
C SER A 334 -2.08 4.79 -23.40
N VAL A 335 -1.66 6.05 -23.50
CA VAL A 335 -1.88 7.08 -22.48
C VAL A 335 -2.72 8.20 -23.06
N THR A 336 -3.79 8.56 -22.36
CA THR A 336 -4.68 9.67 -22.71
C THR A 336 -4.54 10.80 -21.68
N LEU A 337 -4.39 12.02 -22.17
CA LEU A 337 -4.20 13.24 -21.38
C LEU A 337 -5.26 14.26 -21.86
N ASP A 338 -6.39 14.31 -21.16
CA ASP A 338 -7.54 15.19 -21.51
C ASP A 338 -7.40 16.60 -20.91
N LYS A 339 -6.27 16.89 -20.27
CA LYS A 339 -5.91 18.19 -19.71
C LYS A 339 -4.72 18.77 -20.47
N PRO A 340 -4.46 20.08 -20.34
CA PRO A 340 -3.30 20.68 -20.97
C PRO A 340 -2.03 19.89 -20.68
N VAL A 341 -1.26 19.66 -21.74
CA VAL A 341 -0.06 18.84 -21.71
C VAL A 341 1.16 19.63 -22.15
N ASN A 342 2.28 19.35 -21.51
CA ASN A 342 3.61 19.77 -21.92
C ASN A 342 4.47 18.54 -22.18
N ILE A 343 5.07 18.46 -23.35
CA ILE A 343 5.97 17.37 -23.78
C ILE A 343 7.35 17.93 -24.02
N GLU A 344 8.35 17.24 -23.53
CA GLU A 344 9.77 17.59 -23.72
C GLU A 344 10.53 16.37 -24.21
N GLN A 345 11.30 16.51 -25.28
CA GLN A 345 12.31 15.59 -25.75
C GLN A 345 13.69 16.21 -25.50
N PRO A 346 14.37 15.88 -24.39
CA PRO A 346 15.59 16.58 -23.98
C PRO A 346 16.74 16.42 -24.96
N GLU A 347 16.90 15.23 -25.54
CA GLU A 347 17.99 14.91 -26.46
C GLU A 347 18.01 15.80 -27.71
N ARG A 348 16.82 16.26 -28.14
CA ARG A 348 16.68 17.12 -29.33
C ARG A 348 16.30 18.56 -28.96
N SER A 349 16.25 18.87 -27.68
CA SER A 349 15.81 20.18 -27.20
C SER A 349 14.46 20.65 -27.81
N ILE A 350 13.52 19.71 -27.97
CA ILE A 350 12.19 19.97 -28.50
C ILE A 350 11.20 20.03 -27.34
N THR A 351 10.32 21.02 -27.37
CA THR A 351 9.18 21.13 -26.45
C THR A 351 7.88 21.28 -27.24
N ALA A 352 6.80 20.67 -26.77
CA ALA A 352 5.49 20.82 -27.36
C ALA A 352 4.41 20.99 -26.27
N THR A 353 3.42 21.83 -26.55
CA THR A 353 2.24 22.01 -25.69
C THR A 353 0.96 21.81 -26.50
N ALA A 354 -0.07 21.26 -25.85
CA ALA A 354 -1.40 21.08 -26.46
C ALA A 354 -2.50 21.11 -25.37
N ASN A 355 -3.74 21.22 -25.79
CA ASN A 355 -4.87 21.10 -24.86
C ASN A 355 -5.08 19.65 -24.42
N GLN A 356 -4.80 18.70 -25.31
CA GLN A 356 -4.95 17.26 -25.08
C GLN A 356 -3.84 16.50 -25.83
N ALA A 357 -3.51 15.31 -25.32
CA ALA A 357 -2.63 14.39 -26.03
C ALA A 357 -3.07 12.93 -25.86
N ARG A 358 -2.72 12.11 -26.84
CA ARG A 358 -2.78 10.65 -26.76
C ARG A 358 -1.44 10.08 -27.23
N LEU A 359 -0.85 9.24 -26.41
CA LEU A 359 0.36 8.51 -26.70
C LEU A 359 -0.02 7.06 -27.02
N ASP A 360 0.38 6.59 -28.20
CA ASP A 360 0.32 5.18 -28.58
C ASP A 360 1.73 4.61 -28.39
N LEU A 361 1.97 3.93 -27.26
CA LEU A 361 3.28 3.42 -26.90
C LEU A 361 3.69 2.23 -27.77
N ALA A 362 2.72 1.47 -28.29
CA ALA A 362 2.99 0.33 -29.15
C ALA A 362 3.43 0.75 -30.56
N GLN A 363 2.84 1.82 -31.07
CA GLN A 363 3.14 2.36 -32.39
C GLN A 363 4.17 3.48 -32.32
N GLU A 364 4.55 3.93 -31.13
CA GLU A 364 5.47 5.04 -30.89
C GLU A 364 4.96 6.35 -31.54
N VAL A 365 3.64 6.64 -31.43
CA VAL A 365 3.00 7.80 -32.01
C VAL A 365 2.40 8.69 -30.92
N ILE A 366 2.62 9.98 -31.02
CA ILE A 366 2.04 11.00 -30.18
C ILE A 366 1.03 11.81 -31.01
N TYR A 367 -0.20 11.88 -30.57
CA TYR A 367 -1.24 12.73 -31.12
C TYR A 367 -1.46 13.92 -30.19
N LEU A 368 -1.25 15.12 -30.68
CA LEU A 368 -1.50 16.38 -29.97
C LEU A 368 -2.69 17.09 -30.59
N THR A 369 -3.62 17.57 -29.78
CA THR A 369 -4.87 18.18 -30.26
C THR A 369 -5.16 19.46 -29.49
N GLY A 370 -5.55 20.47 -30.22
CA GLY A 370 -6.01 21.77 -29.76
C GLY A 370 -4.86 22.69 -29.32
N ASN A 371 -4.74 23.80 -30.04
CA ASN A 371 -3.79 24.87 -29.74
C ASN A 371 -2.33 24.38 -29.63
N VAL A 372 -1.97 23.47 -30.53
CA VAL A 372 -0.66 22.84 -30.48
C VAL A 372 0.45 23.82 -30.81
N ARG A 373 1.49 23.85 -30.00
CA ARG A 373 2.70 24.65 -30.21
C ARG A 373 3.92 23.80 -29.93
N ALA A 374 4.83 23.70 -30.87
CA ALA A 374 6.10 23.04 -30.73
C ALA A 374 7.25 23.99 -30.98
N ASN A 375 8.34 23.86 -30.23
CA ASN A 375 9.54 24.68 -30.34
C ASN A 375 10.76 23.78 -30.40
N GLY A 376 11.69 24.07 -31.33
CA GLY A 376 12.99 23.43 -31.42
C GLY A 376 14.10 24.48 -31.22
N ARG A 377 15.04 24.20 -30.32
CA ARG A 377 16.09 25.18 -29.95
C ARG A 377 17.20 25.29 -30.99
N GLU A 378 17.49 24.22 -31.70
CA GLU A 378 18.67 24.21 -32.63
C GLU A 378 18.60 25.30 -33.71
N LYS A 379 17.37 25.51 -34.26
CA LYS A 379 17.18 26.52 -35.32
C LYS A 379 16.22 27.63 -34.88
N ASP A 380 15.96 27.78 -33.57
CA ASP A 380 14.91 28.62 -33.03
C ASP A 380 13.60 28.48 -33.84
N SER A 381 13.21 27.21 -34.05
CA SER A 381 12.03 26.88 -34.85
C SER A 381 10.77 26.81 -34.00
N ARG A 382 9.64 27.24 -34.58
CA ARG A 382 8.33 27.25 -33.96
C ARG A 382 7.30 26.73 -34.92
N LEU A 383 6.50 25.75 -34.47
CA LEU A 383 5.39 25.20 -35.23
C LEU A 383 4.10 25.38 -34.41
N ALA A 384 3.07 25.92 -35.01
CA ALA A 384 1.74 25.97 -34.45
C ALA A 384 0.74 25.29 -35.39
N ALA A 385 -0.25 24.57 -34.83
CA ALA A 385 -1.27 23.88 -35.58
C ALA A 385 -2.47 23.54 -34.68
N ASP A 386 -3.59 23.11 -35.28
CA ASP A 386 -4.73 22.58 -34.52
C ASP A 386 -4.46 21.15 -34.04
N GLN A 387 -3.73 20.36 -34.84
CA GLN A 387 -3.36 18.99 -34.54
C GLN A 387 -1.93 18.71 -35.01
N ILE A 388 -1.19 17.89 -34.23
CA ILE A 388 0.11 17.35 -34.63
C ILE A 388 0.13 15.85 -34.33
N THR A 389 0.54 15.07 -35.34
CA THR A 389 0.91 13.65 -35.20
C THR A 389 2.41 13.53 -35.27
N TRP A 390 3.03 12.96 -34.24
CA TRP A 390 4.47 12.79 -34.17
C TRP A 390 4.82 11.31 -34.01
N GLN A 391 5.47 10.74 -35.01
CA GLN A 391 6.05 9.41 -35.00
C GLN A 391 7.45 9.49 -34.37
N THR A 392 7.59 9.02 -33.12
CA THR A 392 8.83 9.22 -32.37
C THR A 392 9.98 8.35 -32.87
N SER A 393 9.71 7.15 -33.41
CA SER A 393 10.71 6.25 -33.97
C SER A 393 11.36 6.77 -35.24
N THR A 394 10.57 7.36 -36.15
CA THR A 394 11.06 7.89 -37.45
C THR A 394 11.30 9.39 -37.41
N GLN A 395 10.94 10.04 -36.30
CA GLN A 395 10.99 11.49 -36.10
C GLN A 395 10.17 12.27 -37.13
N GLN A 396 9.15 11.64 -37.73
CA GLN A 396 8.23 12.27 -38.67
C GLN A 396 7.15 13.01 -37.91
N VAL A 397 6.88 14.24 -38.34
CA VAL A 397 5.85 15.12 -37.79
C VAL A 397 4.88 15.51 -38.91
N GLU A 398 3.60 15.38 -38.66
CA GLU A 398 2.52 15.86 -39.50
C GLU A 398 1.67 16.83 -38.69
N ALA A 399 1.50 18.06 -39.18
CA ALA A 399 0.71 19.12 -38.58
C ALA A 399 -0.48 19.47 -39.49
N GLU A 400 -1.68 19.62 -38.90
CA GLU A 400 -2.92 19.91 -39.63
C GLU A 400 -3.74 21.01 -38.94
N GLY A 401 -4.35 21.84 -39.77
CA GLY A 401 -5.21 22.93 -39.35
C GLY A 401 -4.45 24.16 -38.86
N ASN A 402 -4.66 25.30 -39.49
CA ASN A 402 -4.06 26.61 -39.13
C ASN A 402 -2.54 26.52 -38.89
N VAL A 403 -1.83 25.81 -39.79
CA VAL A 403 -0.40 25.56 -39.67
C VAL A 403 0.40 26.85 -39.89
N SER A 404 1.28 27.16 -38.95
CA SER A 404 2.31 28.20 -39.04
C SER A 404 3.65 27.64 -38.60
N TYR A 405 4.65 27.74 -39.47
CA TYR A 405 6.03 27.34 -39.16
C TYR A 405 6.94 28.58 -39.32
N GLN A 406 7.81 28.78 -38.35
CA GLN A 406 8.80 29.82 -38.31
C GLN A 406 10.16 29.23 -37.91
N GLN A 407 11.20 29.62 -38.56
CA GLN A 407 12.59 29.34 -38.27
C GLN A 407 13.37 30.63 -38.28
N ALA A 408 14.05 30.99 -37.19
CA ALA A 408 14.73 32.27 -37.06
C ALA A 408 16.18 32.25 -37.51
N VAL A 409 16.79 31.05 -37.70
CA VAL A 409 18.21 30.88 -37.98
C VAL A 409 18.37 29.87 -39.08
N ASP A 410 19.17 30.22 -40.08
CA ASP A 410 19.85 29.40 -41.06
C ASP A 410 18.97 28.56 -42.01
N PRO A 411 18.24 29.14 -42.95
CA PRO A 411 17.88 30.53 -43.12
C PRO A 411 16.66 30.97 -42.31
N GLU A 412 16.37 32.26 -42.20
CA GLU A 412 15.09 32.75 -41.66
C GLU A 412 13.94 32.42 -42.63
N ILE A 413 12.95 31.66 -42.15
CA ILE A 413 11.82 31.17 -42.93
C ILE A 413 10.52 31.37 -42.17
N SER A 414 9.49 31.85 -42.84
CA SER A 414 8.14 31.84 -42.32
C SER A 414 7.21 31.23 -43.37
N MET A 415 6.42 30.23 -42.96
CA MET A 415 5.47 29.53 -43.84
C MET A 415 4.10 29.36 -43.12
N ALA A 416 3.03 29.50 -43.88
CA ALA A 416 1.69 29.23 -43.38
C ALA A 416 0.89 28.41 -44.40
N GLY A 417 0.03 27.50 -43.88
CA GLY A 417 -0.78 26.63 -44.72
C GLY A 417 -1.79 25.83 -43.90
N SER A 418 -2.44 24.87 -44.53
CA SER A 418 -3.38 23.97 -43.82
C SER A 418 -2.76 22.66 -43.35
N LYS A 419 -1.61 22.28 -43.92
CA LYS A 419 -0.87 21.06 -43.58
C LYS A 419 0.61 21.28 -43.69
N ALA A 420 1.37 20.67 -42.75
CA ALA A 420 2.83 20.55 -42.87
C ALA A 420 3.26 19.10 -42.57
N VAL A 421 4.29 18.67 -43.30
CA VAL A 421 4.97 17.40 -43.02
C VAL A 421 6.45 17.69 -42.87
N GLY A 422 7.08 17.19 -41.83
CA GLY A 422 8.49 17.40 -41.57
C GLY A 422 9.13 16.15 -40.96
N ASN A 423 10.46 16.14 -40.98
CA ASN A 423 11.27 15.16 -40.30
C ASN A 423 12.26 15.88 -39.40
N LEU A 424 12.18 15.62 -38.10
CA LEU A 424 12.97 16.31 -37.09
C LEU A 424 14.47 15.90 -37.16
N GLU A 425 14.76 14.68 -37.61
CA GLU A 425 16.14 14.22 -37.78
C GLU A 425 16.84 14.85 -38.98
N GLN A 426 16.07 15.02 -40.08
CA GLN A 426 16.60 15.60 -41.30
C GLN A 426 16.51 17.14 -41.32
N GLY A 427 15.78 17.74 -40.38
CA GLY A 427 15.52 19.17 -40.33
C GLY A 427 14.73 19.68 -41.55
N THR A 428 13.83 18.84 -42.10
CA THR A 428 13.06 19.17 -43.29
C THR A 428 11.60 19.46 -42.92
N VAL A 429 11.02 20.49 -43.57
CA VAL A 429 9.58 20.84 -43.45
C VAL A 429 9.04 21.18 -44.81
N VAL A 430 7.86 20.64 -45.14
CA VAL A 430 7.07 20.96 -46.33
C VAL A 430 5.69 21.42 -45.89
N VAL A 431 5.32 22.62 -46.24
CA VAL A 431 3.99 23.19 -45.96
C VAL A 431 3.14 23.17 -47.22
N THR A 432 1.88 22.79 -47.08
CA THR A 432 0.93 22.76 -48.23
C THR A 432 -0.34 23.53 -47.89
N GLY A 433 -0.96 24.13 -48.90
CA GLY A 433 -2.12 25.00 -48.78
C GLY A 433 -3.47 24.28 -48.63
N GLY A 434 -3.50 22.93 -48.60
CA GLY A 434 -4.77 22.18 -48.57
C GLY A 434 -5.64 22.38 -49.82
N GLU A 435 -6.96 22.29 -49.68
CA GLU A 435 -7.91 22.43 -50.80
C GLU A 435 -7.87 23.81 -51.48
N SER A 436 -7.51 24.87 -50.77
CA SER A 436 -7.35 26.21 -51.33
C SER A 436 -6.06 26.38 -52.16
N GLY A 437 -5.11 25.47 -52.04
CA GLY A 437 -3.84 25.49 -52.76
C GLY A 437 -2.89 26.65 -52.41
N GLU A 438 -3.26 27.50 -51.47
CA GLU A 438 -2.48 28.67 -51.10
C GLU A 438 -1.48 28.36 -50.02
N VAL A 439 -0.19 28.60 -50.29
CA VAL A 439 0.92 28.56 -49.33
C VAL A 439 1.57 29.92 -49.32
N VAL A 440 1.61 30.56 -48.17
CA VAL A 440 2.39 31.79 -47.98
C VAL A 440 3.75 31.43 -47.44
N THR A 441 4.82 31.81 -48.18
CA THR A 441 6.21 31.59 -47.77
C THR A 441 6.96 32.89 -47.80
N GLU A 442 7.60 33.28 -46.74
CA GLU A 442 8.52 34.40 -46.66
C GLU A 442 9.91 33.85 -46.32
N ILE A 443 10.88 34.14 -47.16
CA ILE A 443 12.27 33.78 -46.95
C ILE A 443 13.07 35.07 -46.88
N VAL A 444 13.74 35.32 -45.76
CA VAL A 444 14.65 36.45 -45.60
C VAL A 444 16.07 35.90 -45.79
N PRO A 445 16.76 36.19 -46.90
CA PRO A 445 18.14 35.78 -47.11
C PRO A 445 19.06 36.52 -46.15
N ASP A 446 20.04 35.82 -45.60
CA ASP A 446 21.11 36.47 -44.88
C ASP A 446 21.83 37.47 -45.83
N ASP A 447 21.95 38.72 -45.43
CA ASP A 447 22.76 39.69 -46.16
C ASP A 447 24.20 39.27 -46.18
N PHE A 448 24.77 39.08 -47.35
CA PHE A 448 26.19 38.72 -47.61
C PHE A 448 27.16 39.74 -47.05
#